data_21cd00d1d35f2f5a25658916128eaf61
#
_entry.id   21cd00d1d35f2f5a25658916128eaf61
#
_cell.length_a   1.000
_cell.length_b   1.000
_cell.length_c   1.000
_cell.angle_alpha   90.00
_cell.angle_beta   90.00
_cell.angle_gamma   90.00
#
_symmetry.space_group_name_H-M   'P 1'
#
loop_
_entity.id
_entity.type
_entity.pdbx_description
1 polymer ?
#
loop_
_entity_poly.entity_id
_entity_poly.type
_entity_poly.pdbx_seq_one_letter_code
_entity_poly.pdbx_strand_id
1 'polypeptide(L)'
;SKGRADRSVTGLLAPPRQAALKDIHEDVLTEDVADRTYALYGQLVHLLLERAGEQDRNALTEERMFTEVGGWTISGQTDTITLTEDDGWVVSDFKFVTSFKFKRNYSGELVMPAEYEQQLNMYAHLLRENGFKVDGLKIVAIYRDWSKMEAKRDRNYPQLGAETHDVKLWSEEDARAFMEERVRLHQDAETSLPYCNDEERWAKPDKYATVPERASYSTVGSMRLHGRKTLQTK
;
A
#
# COMPACT_ATOMS: atom_id res chain seq x y z
N SER A 1 2.90 15.11 4.70
CA SER A 1 1.96 16.27 4.78
C SER A 1 1.22 16.44 3.47
N LYS A 2 -0.10 16.64 3.50
CA LYS A 2 -0.93 16.89 2.30
C LYS A 2 -0.79 18.31 1.73
N GLY A 3 -0.04 19.18 2.39
CA GLY A 3 0.08 20.58 2.01
C GLY A 3 -1.27 21.31 2.11
N ARG A 4 -1.65 22.06 1.06
CA ARG A 4 -2.93 22.78 0.94
C ARG A 4 -4.09 21.89 0.40
N ALA A 5 -3.85 20.61 0.18
CA ALA A 5 -4.86 19.69 -0.35
C ALA A 5 -5.86 19.24 0.72
N ASP A 6 -7.06 18.88 0.30
CA ASP A 6 -8.07 18.27 1.17
C ASP A 6 -7.62 16.86 1.57
N ARG A 7 -7.09 16.09 0.63
CA ARG A 7 -6.53 14.75 0.87
C ARG A 7 -5.25 14.53 0.05
N SER A 8 -4.42 13.59 0.53
CA SER A 8 -3.32 13.03 -0.26
C SER A 8 -3.75 11.72 -0.94
N VAL A 9 -3.05 11.32 -2.00
CA VAL A 9 -3.21 10.02 -2.65
C VAL A 9 -3.20 8.88 -1.62
N THR A 10 -2.19 8.84 -0.76
CA THR A 10 -2.10 7.83 0.31
C THR A 10 -3.24 7.94 1.34
N GLY A 11 -3.74 9.15 1.59
CA GLY A 11 -4.90 9.37 2.45
C GLY A 11 -6.20 8.82 1.86
N LEU A 12 -6.37 8.92 0.53
CA LEU A 12 -7.53 8.35 -0.16
C LEU A 12 -7.54 6.81 -0.18
N LEU A 13 -6.37 6.17 -0.08
CA LEU A 13 -6.29 4.70 0.01
C LEU A 13 -6.71 4.14 1.38
N ALA A 14 -6.67 4.97 2.42
CA ALA A 14 -7.14 4.56 3.74
C ALA A 14 -8.66 4.26 3.71
N PRO A 15 -9.17 3.35 4.56
CA PRO A 15 -10.61 3.16 4.72
C PRO A 15 -11.30 4.48 5.07
N PRO A 16 -12.38 4.88 4.36
CA PRO A 16 -13.02 6.18 4.57
C PRO A 16 -13.47 6.42 6.02
N ARG A 17 -14.02 5.38 6.66
CA ARG A 17 -14.38 5.45 8.09
C ARG A 17 -13.18 5.74 8.98
N GLN A 18 -12.06 5.06 8.75
CA GLN A 18 -10.85 5.24 9.55
C GLN A 18 -10.29 6.64 9.37
N ALA A 19 -10.27 7.15 8.13
CA ALA A 19 -9.82 8.49 7.83
C ALA A 19 -10.68 9.55 8.52
N ALA A 20 -12.01 9.44 8.43
CA ALA A 20 -12.94 10.36 9.07
C ALA A 20 -12.83 10.34 10.60
N LEU A 21 -12.73 9.14 11.21
CA LEU A 21 -12.53 9.02 12.65
C LEU A 21 -11.19 9.61 13.11
N LYS A 22 -10.14 9.46 12.30
CA LYS A 22 -8.83 10.05 12.59
C LYS A 22 -8.90 11.58 12.58
N ASP A 23 -9.59 12.16 11.61
CA ASP A 23 -9.77 13.62 11.55
C ASP A 23 -10.62 14.15 12.72
N ILE A 24 -11.72 13.44 13.08
CA ILE A 24 -12.60 13.83 14.20
C ILE A 24 -11.85 13.80 15.55
N HIS A 25 -10.90 12.90 15.71
CA HIS A 25 -10.21 12.66 16.99
C HIS A 25 -8.72 13.04 16.95
N GLU A 26 -8.29 13.84 15.97
CA GLU A 26 -6.88 14.19 15.76
C GLU A 26 -6.23 14.79 17.03
N ASP A 27 -6.97 15.56 17.77
CA ASP A 27 -6.53 16.25 19.01
C ASP A 27 -6.32 15.33 20.21
N VAL A 28 -6.94 14.15 20.21
CA VAL A 28 -6.87 13.18 21.33
C VAL A 28 -6.11 11.90 20.98
N LEU A 29 -5.85 11.67 19.70
CA LEU A 29 -5.08 10.50 19.26
C LEU A 29 -3.61 10.66 19.59
N THR A 30 -3.09 9.72 20.35
CA THR A 30 -1.65 9.60 20.65
C THR A 30 -1.08 8.36 19.99
N GLU A 31 0.12 8.45 19.50
CA GLU A 31 0.84 7.34 18.85
C GLU A 31 2.11 7.04 19.65
N ASP A 32 2.34 5.78 20.00
CA ASP A 32 3.57 5.39 20.66
C ASP A 32 4.74 5.48 19.64
N VAL A 33 5.82 6.11 20.06
CA VAL A 33 7.04 6.24 19.24
C VAL A 33 7.61 4.86 18.85
N ALA A 34 7.45 3.85 19.71
CA ALA A 34 7.89 2.49 19.41
C ALA A 34 7.17 1.89 18.20
N ASP A 35 5.89 2.21 18.00
CA ASP A 35 5.10 1.73 16.87
C ASP A 35 5.55 2.37 15.54
N ARG A 36 6.25 3.51 15.60
CA ARG A 36 6.76 4.24 14.44
C ARG A 36 8.14 3.80 13.95
N THR A 37 8.80 2.89 14.65
CA THR A 37 10.20 2.50 14.34
C THR A 37 10.37 2.07 12.89
N TYR A 38 9.45 1.25 12.35
CA TYR A 38 9.53 0.81 10.97
C TYR A 38 9.20 1.91 9.95
N ALA A 39 8.32 2.84 10.31
CA ALA A 39 8.03 4.01 9.48
C ALA A 39 9.25 4.92 9.40
N LEU A 40 10.00 5.11 10.50
CA LEU A 40 11.26 5.86 10.52
C LEU A 40 12.32 5.20 9.64
N TYR A 41 12.47 3.88 9.68
CA TYR A 41 13.39 3.18 8.76
C TYR A 41 13.00 3.37 7.30
N GLY A 42 11.70 3.32 6.99
CA GLY A 42 11.22 3.63 5.64
C GLY A 42 11.61 5.04 5.22
N GLN A 43 11.36 6.05 6.05
CA GLN A 43 11.72 7.44 5.78
C GLN A 43 13.24 7.64 5.57
N LEU A 44 14.08 6.95 6.35
CA LEU A 44 15.54 6.99 6.15
C LEU A 44 15.95 6.40 4.80
N VAL A 45 15.35 5.29 4.39
CA VAL A 45 15.61 4.67 3.08
C VAL A 45 15.19 5.63 1.95
N HIS A 46 13.98 6.21 2.04
CA HIS A 46 13.52 7.21 1.07
C HIS A 46 14.50 8.39 0.96
N LEU A 47 14.91 8.97 2.08
CA LEU A 47 15.87 10.09 2.08
C LEU A 47 17.21 9.74 1.42
N LEU A 48 17.70 8.51 1.63
CA LEU A 48 18.95 8.05 1.00
C LEU A 48 18.81 7.87 -0.52
N LEU A 49 17.67 7.34 -0.95
CA LEU A 49 17.36 7.10 -2.36
C LEU A 49 17.08 8.42 -3.10
N GLU A 50 16.38 9.36 -2.47
CA GLU A 50 16.19 10.73 -2.95
C GLU A 50 17.53 11.38 -3.28
N ARG A 51 18.46 11.43 -2.31
CA ARG A 51 19.80 11.98 -2.49
C ARG A 51 20.61 11.28 -3.58
N ALA A 52 20.41 9.96 -3.74
CA ALA A 52 21.07 9.24 -4.83
C ALA A 52 20.46 9.60 -6.19
N GLY A 53 19.13 9.78 -6.26
CA GLY A 53 18.39 10.17 -7.46
C GLY A 53 18.66 11.59 -7.93
N GLU A 54 18.97 12.53 -7.02
CA GLU A 54 19.33 13.93 -7.35
C GLU A 54 20.55 14.04 -8.30
N GLN A 55 21.36 12.99 -8.38
CA GLN A 55 22.52 12.94 -9.29
C GLN A 55 22.15 12.49 -10.71
N ASP A 56 20.95 11.95 -10.91
CA ASP A 56 20.45 11.54 -12.24
C ASP A 56 19.72 12.71 -12.91
N ARG A 57 20.26 13.21 -14.01
CA ARG A 57 19.69 14.32 -14.78
C ARG A 57 18.36 13.98 -15.45
N ASN A 58 18.05 12.71 -15.59
CA ASN A 58 16.82 12.20 -16.20
C ASN A 58 15.75 11.84 -15.16
N ALA A 59 16.01 12.12 -13.88
CA ALA A 59 15.08 11.84 -12.80
C ALA A 59 14.63 13.13 -12.10
N LEU A 60 13.35 13.15 -11.71
CA LEU A 60 12.79 14.10 -10.75
C LEU A 60 12.40 13.32 -9.50
N THR A 61 12.80 13.82 -8.33
CA THR A 61 12.55 13.17 -7.04
C THR A 61 11.65 14.04 -6.19
N GLU A 62 10.81 13.39 -5.36
CA GLU A 62 9.94 14.05 -4.38
C GLU A 62 9.01 15.13 -4.99
N GLU A 63 8.64 14.99 -6.28
CA GLU A 63 7.75 15.93 -6.94
C GLU A 63 6.33 15.85 -6.38
N ARG A 64 5.85 16.98 -5.88
CA ARG A 64 4.48 17.10 -5.37
C ARG A 64 3.57 17.76 -6.39
N MET A 65 2.53 17.05 -6.73
CA MET A 65 1.52 17.49 -7.69
C MET A 65 0.15 17.59 -7.07
N PHE A 66 -0.72 18.34 -7.73
CA PHE A 66 -2.08 18.59 -7.29
C PHE A 66 -3.03 18.42 -8.45
N THR A 67 -4.24 17.96 -8.17
CA THR A 67 -5.37 17.95 -9.13
C THR A 67 -6.68 18.16 -8.39
N GLU A 68 -7.69 18.65 -9.12
CA GLU A 68 -9.06 18.81 -8.60
C GLU A 68 -9.90 17.60 -8.99
N VAL A 69 -10.48 16.92 -7.98
CA VAL A 69 -11.36 15.76 -8.17
C VAL A 69 -12.57 15.87 -7.28
N GLY A 70 -13.77 15.85 -7.84
CA GLY A 70 -15.01 15.88 -7.07
C GLY A 70 -15.14 17.09 -6.15
N GLY A 71 -14.54 18.24 -6.51
CA GLY A 71 -14.50 19.46 -5.71
C GLY A 71 -13.47 19.48 -4.58
N TRP A 72 -12.65 18.43 -4.46
CA TRP A 72 -11.51 18.39 -3.55
C TRP A 72 -10.19 18.56 -4.30
N THR A 73 -9.25 19.26 -3.67
CA THR A 73 -7.85 19.30 -4.11
C THR A 73 -7.12 18.07 -3.59
N ILE A 74 -6.65 17.22 -4.47
CA ILE A 74 -5.87 16.02 -4.14
C ILE A 74 -4.40 16.28 -4.41
N SER A 75 -3.54 15.91 -3.45
CA SER A 75 -2.09 15.98 -3.64
C SER A 75 -1.46 14.59 -3.67
N GLY A 76 -0.43 14.45 -4.50
CA GLY A 76 0.45 13.28 -4.51
C GLY A 76 1.90 13.72 -4.56
N GLN A 77 2.76 12.98 -3.89
CA GLN A 77 4.20 13.15 -3.97
C GLN A 77 4.79 11.82 -4.39
N THR A 78 5.41 11.82 -5.58
CA THR A 78 6.07 10.64 -6.13
C THR A 78 7.49 10.55 -5.59
N ASP A 79 7.97 9.34 -5.33
CA ASP A 79 9.35 9.17 -4.88
C ASP A 79 10.33 9.54 -5.99
N THR A 80 10.14 8.97 -7.18
CA THR A 80 10.98 9.27 -8.35
C THR A 80 10.17 9.09 -9.63
N ILE A 81 10.35 10.00 -10.58
CA ILE A 81 9.93 9.82 -11.97
C ILE A 81 11.15 9.93 -12.87
N THR A 82 11.29 9.02 -13.82
CA THR A 82 12.46 8.92 -14.70
C THR A 82 12.02 9.08 -16.15
N LEU A 83 12.69 9.96 -16.89
CA LEU A 83 12.46 10.19 -18.31
C LEU A 83 12.93 8.97 -19.13
N THR A 84 12.09 8.52 -20.05
CA THR A 84 12.41 7.43 -21.01
C THR A 84 13.03 7.99 -22.29
N GLU A 85 13.56 7.10 -23.13
CA GLU A 85 14.10 7.48 -24.45
C GLU A 85 13.00 8.02 -25.40
N ASP A 86 11.74 7.66 -25.17
CA ASP A 86 10.57 8.07 -25.98
C ASP A 86 9.83 9.31 -25.41
N ASP A 87 10.52 10.13 -24.62
CA ASP A 87 9.99 11.35 -23.98
C ASP A 87 8.78 11.08 -23.05
N GLY A 88 8.64 9.87 -22.54
CA GLY A 88 7.66 9.51 -21.54
C GLY A 88 8.28 9.39 -20.15
N TRP A 89 7.47 9.16 -19.14
CA TRP A 89 7.91 9.08 -17.76
C TRP A 89 7.52 7.75 -17.13
N VAL A 90 8.46 7.15 -16.39
CA VAL A 90 8.21 5.99 -15.53
C VAL A 90 8.18 6.44 -14.09
N VAL A 91 7.07 6.17 -13.42
CA VAL A 91 6.90 6.45 -11.99
C VAL A 91 7.44 5.27 -11.19
N SER A 92 8.36 5.54 -10.29
CA SER A 92 8.92 4.53 -9.39
C SER A 92 8.62 4.89 -7.93
N ASP A 93 8.17 3.90 -7.16
CA ASP A 93 7.84 4.03 -5.74
C ASP A 93 8.67 3.02 -4.95
N PHE A 94 9.34 3.49 -3.91
CA PHE A 94 10.22 2.69 -3.07
C PHE A 94 9.47 2.08 -1.89
N LYS A 95 9.55 0.76 -1.73
CA LYS A 95 8.88 0.05 -0.61
C LYS A 95 9.89 -0.69 0.25
N PHE A 96 10.10 -0.19 1.47
CA PHE A 96 10.90 -0.88 2.48
C PHE A 96 10.03 -1.82 3.30
N VAL A 97 9.96 -3.09 2.89
CA VAL A 97 8.96 -4.07 3.34
C VAL A 97 9.56 -5.42 3.70
N THR A 98 8.74 -6.30 4.29
CA THR A 98 9.11 -7.72 4.42
C THR A 98 8.91 -8.44 3.09
N SER A 99 9.74 -9.44 2.82
CA SER A 99 9.68 -10.32 1.65
C SER A 99 8.30 -10.98 1.48
N PHE A 100 7.56 -11.13 2.58
CA PHE A 100 6.19 -11.66 2.56
C PHE A 100 5.21 -10.82 1.72
N LYS A 101 5.45 -9.52 1.56
CA LYS A 101 4.57 -8.63 0.78
C LYS A 101 4.66 -8.87 -0.73
N PHE A 102 5.76 -9.48 -1.19
CA PHE A 102 6.02 -9.77 -2.61
C PHE A 102 6.26 -11.27 -2.77
N LYS A 103 5.17 -12.03 -2.83
CA LYS A 103 5.23 -13.47 -3.03
C LYS A 103 4.94 -13.85 -4.46
N ARG A 104 5.49 -14.99 -4.88
CA ARG A 104 5.03 -15.64 -6.10
C ARG A 104 4.03 -16.73 -5.74
N ASN A 105 2.92 -16.78 -6.48
CA ASN A 105 1.95 -17.87 -6.36
C ASN A 105 2.52 -19.16 -6.99
N TYR A 106 1.75 -20.23 -6.96
CA TYR A 106 2.16 -21.52 -7.52
C TYR A 106 2.42 -21.47 -9.05
N SER A 107 1.82 -20.55 -9.78
CA SER A 107 2.08 -20.29 -11.21
C SER A 107 3.30 -19.41 -11.47
N GLY A 108 3.95 -18.92 -10.41
CA GLY A 108 5.12 -18.05 -10.51
C GLY A 108 4.79 -16.56 -10.70
N GLU A 109 3.49 -16.19 -10.69
CA GLU A 109 3.06 -14.80 -10.81
C GLU A 109 3.30 -14.06 -9.51
N LEU A 110 3.75 -12.82 -9.61
CA LEU A 110 3.94 -11.94 -8.47
C LEU A 110 2.59 -11.55 -7.88
N VAL A 111 2.45 -11.73 -6.58
CA VAL A 111 1.31 -11.22 -5.79
C VAL A 111 1.81 -10.12 -4.89
N MET A 112 1.34 -8.92 -5.12
CA MET A 112 1.62 -7.75 -4.29
C MET A 112 0.31 -7.15 -3.76
N PRO A 113 0.34 -6.34 -2.69
CA PRO A 113 -0.85 -5.63 -2.22
C PRO A 113 -1.46 -4.75 -3.30
N ALA A 114 -2.79 -4.86 -3.50
CA ALA A 114 -3.51 -4.08 -4.51
C ALA A 114 -3.36 -2.56 -4.31
N GLU A 115 -3.19 -2.13 -3.07
CA GLU A 115 -2.96 -0.74 -2.69
C GLU A 115 -1.75 -0.10 -3.38
N TYR A 116 -0.73 -0.90 -3.75
CA TYR A 116 0.45 -0.40 -4.46
C TYR A 116 0.15 -0.06 -5.92
N GLU A 117 -0.61 -0.93 -6.60
CA GLU A 117 -1.08 -0.66 -7.96
C GLU A 117 -2.01 0.55 -7.98
N GLN A 118 -2.94 0.63 -7.02
CA GLN A 118 -3.85 1.75 -6.86
C GLN A 118 -3.10 3.07 -6.61
N GLN A 119 -2.14 3.08 -5.70
CA GLN A 119 -1.32 4.26 -5.38
C GLN A 119 -0.61 4.80 -6.62
N LEU A 120 0.09 3.93 -7.34
CA LEU A 120 0.86 4.32 -8.51
C LEU A 120 -0.03 4.82 -9.66
N ASN A 121 -1.20 4.21 -9.85
CA ASN A 121 -2.14 4.67 -10.88
C ASN A 121 -2.80 6.01 -10.54
N MET A 122 -3.02 6.31 -9.25
CA MET A 122 -3.44 7.64 -8.82
C MET A 122 -2.32 8.67 -9.03
N TYR A 123 -1.05 8.32 -8.79
CA TYR A 123 0.08 9.20 -9.13
C TYR A 123 0.17 9.41 -10.66
N ALA A 124 -0.02 8.37 -11.46
CA ALA A 124 -0.05 8.50 -12.91
C ALA A 124 -1.14 9.46 -13.38
N HIS A 125 -2.33 9.41 -12.76
CA HIS A 125 -3.40 10.35 -13.06
C HIS A 125 -3.00 11.79 -12.72
N LEU A 126 -2.45 12.05 -11.51
CA LEU A 126 -1.97 13.38 -11.15
C LEU A 126 -0.92 13.91 -12.15
N LEU A 127 0.03 13.06 -12.53
CA LEU A 127 1.08 13.43 -13.49
C LEU A 127 0.50 13.81 -14.84
N ARG A 128 -0.46 13.02 -15.37
CA ARG A 128 -1.13 13.29 -16.64
C ARG A 128 -1.89 14.62 -16.61
N GLU A 129 -2.63 14.90 -15.53
CA GLU A 129 -3.31 16.17 -15.33
C GLU A 129 -2.34 17.37 -15.24
N ASN A 130 -1.08 17.14 -14.86
CA ASN A 130 -0.01 18.13 -14.85
C ASN A 130 0.86 18.12 -16.12
N GLY A 131 0.42 17.44 -17.19
CA GLY A 131 1.03 17.47 -18.51
C GLY A 131 2.17 16.48 -18.75
N PHE A 132 2.37 15.51 -17.85
CA PHE A 132 3.36 14.46 -18.03
C PHE A 132 2.79 13.27 -18.81
N LYS A 133 3.52 12.77 -19.80
CA LYS A 133 3.20 11.52 -20.48
C LYS A 133 3.73 10.35 -19.65
N VAL A 134 2.86 9.59 -19.01
CA VAL A 134 3.27 8.44 -18.19
C VAL A 134 3.22 7.17 -19.02
N ASP A 135 4.37 6.52 -19.18
CA ASP A 135 4.54 5.30 -19.99
C ASP A 135 4.66 4.03 -19.14
N GLY A 136 4.97 4.14 -17.85
CA GLY A 136 5.13 2.98 -17.00
C GLY A 136 5.13 3.26 -15.51
N LEU A 137 4.88 2.20 -14.74
CA LEU A 137 4.85 2.23 -13.29
C LEU A 137 5.75 1.12 -12.73
N LYS A 138 6.52 1.42 -11.70
CA LYS A 138 7.41 0.46 -11.06
C LYS A 138 7.37 0.56 -9.54
N ILE A 139 7.52 -0.58 -8.89
CA ILE A 139 7.82 -0.65 -7.46
C ILE A 139 9.23 -1.18 -7.31
N VAL A 140 10.03 -0.48 -6.54
CA VAL A 140 11.34 -0.95 -6.09
C VAL A 140 11.19 -1.45 -4.67
N ALA A 141 11.06 -2.77 -4.51
CA ALA A 141 10.92 -3.42 -3.22
C ALA A 141 12.30 -3.67 -2.60
N ILE A 142 12.53 -3.15 -1.39
CA ILE A 142 13.73 -3.38 -0.60
C ILE A 142 13.31 -4.22 0.60
N TYR A 143 13.81 -5.45 0.66
CA TYR A 143 13.37 -6.44 1.66
C TYR A 143 14.21 -6.38 2.92
N ARG A 144 13.63 -5.87 4.01
CA ARG A 144 14.29 -5.72 5.31
C ARG A 144 14.63 -7.04 6.03
N ASP A 145 13.98 -8.13 5.61
CA ASP A 145 14.12 -9.48 6.16
C ASP A 145 14.74 -10.47 5.19
N TRP A 146 15.31 -9.98 4.07
CA TRP A 146 15.87 -10.84 3.04
C TRP A 146 16.99 -11.75 3.57
N SER A 147 16.95 -12.99 3.16
CA SER A 147 17.92 -14.00 3.52
C SER A 147 18.46 -14.75 2.30
N LYS A 148 19.77 -14.68 2.12
CA LYS A 148 20.46 -15.44 1.06
C LYS A 148 20.23 -16.95 1.17
N MET A 149 20.02 -17.45 2.38
CA MET A 149 19.79 -18.87 2.64
C MET A 149 18.39 -19.28 2.18
N GLU A 150 17.37 -18.46 2.48
CA GLU A 150 16.00 -18.71 2.00
C GLU A 150 15.88 -18.60 0.48
N ALA A 151 16.56 -17.62 -0.14
CA ALA A 151 16.60 -17.47 -1.59
C ALA A 151 17.18 -18.73 -2.30
N LYS A 152 18.14 -19.40 -1.67
CA LYS A 152 18.69 -20.66 -2.21
C LYS A 152 17.75 -21.87 -2.02
N ARG A 153 16.87 -21.82 -1.01
CA ARG A 153 15.98 -22.94 -0.64
C ARG A 153 14.65 -22.88 -1.36
N ASP A 154 14.14 -21.68 -1.59
CA ASP A 154 12.81 -21.45 -2.16
C ASP A 154 12.89 -20.48 -3.34
N ARG A 155 12.55 -20.98 -4.53
CA ARG A 155 12.53 -20.19 -5.77
C ARG A 155 11.39 -19.14 -5.79
N ASN A 156 10.37 -19.31 -4.95
CA ASN A 156 9.27 -18.35 -4.82
C ASN A 156 9.59 -17.23 -3.83
N TYR A 157 10.68 -17.36 -3.07
CA TYR A 157 11.22 -16.30 -2.23
C TYR A 157 11.99 -15.29 -3.10
N PRO A 158 11.98 -13.98 -2.78
CA PRO A 158 12.76 -12.99 -3.52
C PRO A 158 14.22 -13.39 -3.65
N GLN A 159 14.74 -13.38 -4.86
CA GLN A 159 16.09 -13.86 -5.13
C GLN A 159 17.17 -12.82 -4.82
N LEU A 160 16.79 -11.55 -4.75
CA LEU A 160 17.66 -10.42 -4.41
C LEU A 160 17.11 -9.67 -3.18
N GLY A 161 17.97 -8.96 -2.47
CA GLY A 161 17.59 -8.11 -1.33
C GLY A 161 16.78 -6.87 -1.75
N ALA A 162 16.87 -6.50 -3.03
CA ALA A 162 16.01 -5.50 -3.66
C ALA A 162 15.63 -5.98 -5.06
N GLU A 163 14.39 -5.79 -5.44
CA GLU A 163 13.86 -6.17 -6.75
C GLU A 163 12.96 -5.06 -7.29
N THR A 164 12.98 -4.87 -8.62
CA THR A 164 12.08 -3.95 -9.31
C THR A 164 10.97 -4.74 -9.97
N HIS A 165 9.74 -4.30 -9.78
CA HIS A 165 8.54 -4.94 -10.31
C HIS A 165 7.75 -3.94 -11.14
N ASP A 166 7.43 -4.31 -12.37
CA ASP A 166 6.50 -3.54 -13.19
C ASP A 166 5.09 -3.65 -12.63
N VAL A 167 4.37 -2.53 -12.65
CA VAL A 167 2.98 -2.42 -12.20
C VAL A 167 2.11 -2.08 -13.40
N LYS A 168 0.92 -2.67 -13.44
CA LYS A 168 -0.03 -2.42 -14.52
C LYS A 168 -0.41 -0.94 -14.54
N LEU A 169 -0.18 -0.30 -15.66
CA LEU A 169 -0.66 1.06 -15.92
C LEU A 169 -2.12 0.98 -16.40
N TRP A 170 -3.01 1.66 -15.69
CA TRP A 170 -4.43 1.74 -16.06
C TRP A 170 -4.63 2.75 -17.17
N SER A 171 -5.78 2.62 -17.84
CA SER A 171 -6.24 3.67 -18.73
C SER A 171 -6.45 4.98 -17.94
N GLU A 172 -6.43 6.09 -18.63
CA GLU A 172 -6.69 7.40 -18.01
C GLU A 172 -8.10 7.47 -17.43
N GLU A 173 -9.06 6.86 -18.12
CA GLU A 173 -10.45 6.76 -17.69
C GLU A 173 -10.60 5.92 -16.40
N ASP A 174 -9.97 4.75 -16.33
CA ASP A 174 -10.02 3.88 -15.15
C ASP A 174 -9.38 4.55 -13.93
N ALA A 175 -8.22 5.20 -14.13
CA ALA A 175 -7.52 5.88 -13.03
C ALA A 175 -8.33 7.07 -12.49
N ARG A 176 -8.96 7.85 -13.39
CA ARG A 176 -9.87 8.94 -13.04
C ARG A 176 -11.08 8.42 -12.28
N ALA A 177 -11.79 7.43 -12.82
CA ALA A 177 -12.98 6.87 -12.22
C ALA A 177 -12.69 6.30 -10.81
N PHE A 178 -11.57 5.63 -10.66
CA PHE A 178 -11.13 5.14 -9.34
C PHE A 178 -10.90 6.29 -8.36
N MET A 179 -10.23 7.35 -8.77
CA MET A 179 -9.96 8.50 -7.90
C MET A 179 -11.24 9.24 -7.52
N GLU A 180 -12.14 9.46 -8.48
CA GLU A 180 -13.46 10.08 -8.24
C GLU A 180 -14.28 9.27 -7.22
N GLU A 181 -14.30 7.95 -7.36
CA GLU A 181 -14.99 7.07 -6.42
C GLU A 181 -14.36 7.13 -5.01
N ARG A 182 -13.03 7.15 -4.91
CA ARG A 182 -12.37 7.29 -3.62
C ARG A 182 -12.70 8.62 -2.94
N VAL A 183 -12.66 9.73 -3.70
CA VAL A 183 -13.05 11.05 -3.19
C VAL A 183 -14.48 11.04 -2.69
N ARG A 184 -15.43 10.53 -3.50
CA ARG A 184 -16.84 10.43 -3.13
C ARG A 184 -17.04 9.65 -1.82
N LEU A 185 -16.39 8.49 -1.68
CA LEU A 185 -16.49 7.67 -0.45
C LEU A 185 -15.97 8.40 0.78
N HIS A 186 -14.91 9.19 0.64
CA HIS A 186 -14.37 9.98 1.75
C HIS A 186 -15.27 11.18 2.10
N GLN A 187 -15.87 11.85 1.09
CA GLN A 187 -16.86 12.92 1.31
C GLN A 187 -18.12 12.39 2.01
N ASP A 188 -18.63 11.24 1.56
CA ASP A 188 -19.76 10.58 2.22
C ASP A 188 -19.46 10.25 3.68
N ALA A 189 -18.22 9.83 3.99
CA ALA A 189 -17.80 9.49 5.34
C ALA A 189 -17.71 10.69 6.30
N GLU A 190 -17.57 11.92 5.80
CA GLU A 190 -17.60 13.13 6.62
C GLU A 190 -19.01 13.41 7.20
N THR A 191 -20.05 12.99 6.48
CA THR A 191 -21.44 13.19 6.88
C THR A 191 -22.06 11.99 7.56
N SER A 192 -21.65 10.78 7.15
CA SER A 192 -22.18 9.51 7.68
C SER A 192 -21.09 8.46 7.66
N LEU A 193 -20.60 8.07 8.84
CA LEU A 193 -19.54 7.08 8.99
C LEU A 193 -19.98 5.71 8.43
N PRO A 194 -19.43 5.26 7.30
CA PRO A 194 -19.78 3.96 6.73
C PRO A 194 -19.23 2.82 7.59
N TYR A 195 -19.81 1.63 7.47
CA TYR A 195 -19.17 0.44 8.04
C TYR A 195 -18.00 0.01 7.14
N CYS A 196 -16.86 -0.34 7.77
CA CYS A 196 -15.77 -0.95 7.04
C CYS A 196 -16.19 -2.31 6.48
N ASN A 197 -15.82 -2.59 5.24
CA ASN A 197 -15.99 -3.90 4.61
C ASN A 197 -15.01 -4.93 5.21
N ASP A 198 -15.08 -6.18 4.78
CA ASP A 198 -14.26 -7.26 5.32
C ASP A 198 -12.76 -7.08 5.01
N GLU A 199 -12.41 -6.54 3.85
CA GLU A 199 -11.05 -6.23 3.46
C GLU A 199 -10.47 -5.10 4.33
N GLU A 200 -11.19 -4.01 4.50
CA GLU A 200 -10.80 -2.87 5.34
C GLU A 200 -10.64 -3.24 6.82
N ARG A 201 -11.34 -4.27 7.29
CA ARG A 201 -11.23 -4.82 8.65
C ARG A 201 -10.17 -5.90 8.78
N TRP A 202 -9.51 -6.28 7.68
CA TRP A 202 -8.65 -7.47 7.61
C TRP A 202 -9.36 -8.72 8.17
N ALA A 203 -10.66 -8.87 7.88
CA ALA A 203 -11.46 -9.98 8.36
C ALA A 203 -10.87 -11.31 7.86
N LYS A 204 -10.74 -12.24 8.77
CA LYS A 204 -10.30 -13.59 8.42
C LYS A 204 -11.53 -14.48 8.32
N PRO A 205 -11.52 -15.46 7.40
CA PRO A 205 -12.58 -16.46 7.35
C PRO A 205 -12.80 -17.11 8.71
N ASP A 206 -14.04 -17.41 9.03
CA ASP A 206 -14.38 -18.12 10.25
C ASP A 206 -13.62 -19.45 10.34
N LYS A 207 -13.07 -19.72 11.50
CA LYS A 207 -12.36 -20.96 11.77
C LYS A 207 -13.17 -21.80 12.75
N TYR A 208 -13.49 -23.02 12.34
CA TYR A 208 -14.21 -23.97 13.17
C TYR A 208 -13.26 -25.00 13.76
N ALA A 209 -13.35 -25.25 15.06
CA ALA A 209 -12.61 -26.31 15.75
C ALA A 209 -13.59 -27.33 16.29
N THR A 210 -13.32 -28.61 16.04
CA THR A 210 -14.05 -29.71 16.70
C THR A 210 -13.58 -29.81 18.13
N VAL A 211 -14.45 -29.67 19.09
CA VAL A 211 -14.21 -29.87 20.51
C VAL A 211 -14.86 -31.17 20.99
N PRO A 212 -14.24 -31.93 21.89
CA PRO A 212 -14.86 -33.10 22.49
C PRO A 212 -16.17 -32.72 23.22
N GLU A 213 -17.17 -33.53 23.13
CA GLU A 213 -18.53 -33.33 23.71
C GLU A 213 -18.49 -33.05 25.24
N ARG A 214 -17.43 -33.52 25.92
CA ARG A 214 -17.22 -33.32 27.36
C ARG A 214 -16.49 -32.06 27.76
N ALA A 215 -16.10 -31.19 26.81
CA ALA A 215 -15.39 -29.96 27.14
C ALA A 215 -16.37 -28.88 27.59
N SER A 216 -16.20 -28.34 28.81
CA SER A 216 -16.98 -27.19 29.26
C SER A 216 -16.59 -25.91 28.52
N TYR A 217 -17.52 -24.97 28.38
CA TYR A 217 -17.27 -23.67 27.72
C TYR A 217 -16.10 -22.87 28.33
N SER A 218 -15.86 -23.00 29.66
CA SER A 218 -14.73 -22.38 30.32
C SER A 218 -13.38 -22.96 29.92
N THR A 219 -13.36 -24.19 29.43
CA THR A 219 -12.15 -24.90 29.01
C THR A 219 -11.78 -24.60 27.56
N VAL A 220 -12.75 -24.18 26.71
CA VAL A 220 -12.53 -23.92 25.29
C VAL A 220 -11.60 -22.70 25.07
N GLY A 221 -11.71 -21.67 25.89
CA GLY A 221 -10.83 -20.48 25.84
C GLY A 221 -9.39 -20.74 26.28
N SER A 222 -9.14 -21.79 27.10
CA SER A 222 -7.82 -22.16 27.61
C SER A 222 -7.20 -23.38 26.94
N MET A 223 -7.90 -24.08 26.06
CA MET A 223 -7.37 -25.24 25.35
C MET A 223 -6.22 -24.83 24.41
N ARG A 224 -5.01 -25.14 24.81
CA ARG A 224 -3.90 -25.33 23.86
C ARG A 224 -4.25 -26.53 23.00
N LEU A 225 -4.53 -26.29 21.74
CA LEU A 225 -4.81 -27.35 20.78
C LEU A 225 -3.55 -28.19 20.55
N HIS A 226 -3.38 -29.25 21.30
CA HIS A 226 -2.31 -30.22 21.09
C HIS A 226 -2.77 -31.26 20.07
N GLY A 227 -2.05 -31.35 18.96
CA GLY A 227 -2.26 -32.33 17.90
C GLY A 227 -2.63 -31.73 16.54
N ARG A 228 -2.36 -32.46 15.46
CA ARG A 228 -2.75 -32.11 14.10
C ARG A 228 -4.29 -31.97 14.06
N LYS A 229 -4.77 -30.77 13.83
CA LYS A 229 -6.22 -30.51 13.73
C LYS A 229 -6.54 -30.04 12.33
N THR A 230 -7.47 -30.74 11.73
CA THR A 230 -8.11 -30.30 10.50
C THR A 230 -9.05 -29.15 10.86
N LEU A 231 -8.67 -27.93 10.50
CA LEU A 231 -9.59 -26.80 10.51
C LEU A 231 -10.41 -26.90 9.23
N GLN A 232 -11.71 -27.06 9.34
CA GLN A 232 -12.61 -26.94 8.21
C GLN A 232 -13.03 -25.46 8.12
N THR A 233 -12.79 -24.86 6.97
CA THR A 233 -13.39 -23.58 6.58
C THR A 233 -14.70 -23.89 5.87
N LYS A 234 -15.78 -23.24 6.27
CA LYS A 234 -17.01 -23.19 5.48
C LYS A 234 -16.94 -22.04 4.51
#